data_48ea15e5782dd075d2de7b5a7b22aad3
#
_entry.id   48ea15e5782dd075d2de7b5a7b22aad3
#
_cell.length_a   1.000
_cell.length_b   1.000
_cell.length_c   1.000
_cell.angle_alpha   90.00
_cell.angle_beta   90.00
_cell.angle_gamma   90.00
#
_symmetry.space_group_name_H-M   'P 1'
#
loop_
_entity.id
_entity.type
_entity.pdbx_description
1 polymer ?
#
loop_
_entity_poly.entity_id
_entity_poly.type
_entity_poly.pdbx_seq_one_letter_code
_entity_poly.pdbx_strand_id
1 'polypeptide(L)'
;QKAPSGAFFYCGKNIPTMIPTKTVAHFDPKAITPTAEQTAIQISPARLAIVEANAGAAKTTVLALRMAEAWTRGTRAEQIFALTYTDAACTALKNALKKIGVPAAITQQMRIQTFEAFSTQVLAELEGGKVPVYTEAEQFSPVIWEAVQQVADHPDDRWCSELVMPTLGDHGMTDTF
;
A
#
# COMPACT_ATOMS: atom_id res chain seq x y z
N GLN A 1 -26.15 -11.42 20.70
CA GLN A 1 -25.77 -12.04 19.41
C GLN A 1 -24.52 -11.34 18.89
N LYS A 2 -23.39 -12.05 18.89
CA LYS A 2 -22.12 -11.59 18.31
C LYS A 2 -22.23 -11.72 16.79
N ALA A 3 -21.99 -10.62 16.06
CA ALA A 3 -21.81 -10.65 14.62
C ALA A 3 -20.52 -11.42 14.28
N PRO A 4 -20.51 -12.26 13.23
CA PRO A 4 -19.32 -12.99 12.84
C PRO A 4 -18.29 -12.03 12.24
N SER A 5 -17.08 -12.01 12.81
CA SER A 5 -15.92 -11.33 12.22
C SER A 5 -15.40 -12.20 11.06
N GLY A 6 -16.00 -12.10 9.91
CA GLY A 6 -15.57 -12.84 8.73
C GLY A 6 -14.55 -12.05 7.92
N ALA A 7 -13.35 -12.57 7.79
CA ALA A 7 -12.46 -12.20 6.71
C ALA A 7 -12.89 -12.98 5.46
N PHE A 8 -13.31 -12.30 4.39
CA PHE A 8 -13.65 -12.95 3.13
C PHE A 8 -12.41 -13.08 2.25
N PHE A 9 -12.11 -14.32 1.85
CA PHE A 9 -11.08 -14.63 0.87
C PHE A 9 -11.70 -14.70 -0.53
N TYR A 10 -11.22 -13.92 -1.47
CA TYR A 10 -11.49 -14.12 -2.87
C TYR A 10 -10.33 -14.93 -3.49
N CYS A 11 -10.55 -16.21 -3.70
CA CYS A 11 -9.59 -17.08 -4.37
C CYS A 11 -10.03 -17.25 -5.84
N GLY A 12 -9.30 -16.64 -6.77
CA GLY A 12 -9.47 -16.88 -8.20
C GLY A 12 -9.10 -18.32 -8.54
N LYS A 13 -9.96 -19.01 -9.30
CA LYS A 13 -9.89 -20.42 -9.64
C LYS A 13 -8.68 -20.80 -10.50
N ASN A 14 -8.00 -21.86 -10.06
CA ASN A 14 -7.28 -22.93 -10.79
C ASN A 14 -6.27 -22.60 -11.87
N ILE A 15 -4.99 -22.82 -11.52
CA ILE A 15 -4.00 -23.42 -12.41
C ILE A 15 -3.30 -24.53 -11.61
N PRO A 16 -3.31 -25.81 -12.04
CA PRO A 16 -2.57 -26.85 -11.38
C PRO A 16 -1.11 -26.77 -11.80
N THR A 17 -0.25 -26.34 -10.90
CA THR A 17 1.19 -26.46 -11.09
C THR A 17 1.69 -27.48 -10.08
N MET A 18 2.02 -28.67 -10.56
CA MET A 18 2.78 -29.65 -9.81
C MET A 18 4.20 -29.07 -9.57
N ILE A 19 4.43 -28.60 -8.36
CA ILE A 19 5.76 -28.23 -7.87
C ILE A 19 6.21 -29.33 -6.94
N PRO A 20 7.48 -29.83 -7.06
CA PRO A 20 8.01 -30.84 -6.17
C PRO A 20 7.95 -30.35 -4.72
N THR A 21 7.44 -31.17 -3.83
CA THR A 21 7.30 -30.93 -2.39
C THR A 21 8.67 -30.81 -1.71
N LYS A 22 9.33 -29.67 -1.88
CA LYS A 22 10.34 -29.23 -0.94
C LYS A 22 9.56 -28.71 0.27
N THR A 23 9.80 -29.24 1.46
CA THR A 23 9.20 -28.75 2.70
C THR A 23 9.51 -27.24 2.79
N VAL A 24 8.52 -26.42 2.52
CA VAL A 24 8.69 -24.97 2.55
C VAL A 24 8.73 -24.56 4.01
N ALA A 25 9.84 -24.00 4.45
CA ALA A 25 9.94 -23.44 5.80
C ALA A 25 8.92 -22.31 5.93
N HIS A 26 8.13 -22.34 7.00
CA HIS A 26 7.18 -21.28 7.33
C HIS A 26 7.77 -20.41 8.44
N PHE A 27 7.43 -19.12 8.42
CA PHE A 27 7.80 -18.20 9.48
C PHE A 27 7.01 -18.52 10.74
N ASP A 28 7.71 -18.74 11.86
CA ASP A 28 7.12 -18.95 13.19
C ASP A 28 7.28 -17.68 14.05
N PRO A 29 6.19 -16.94 14.33
CA PRO A 29 6.28 -15.70 15.09
C PRO A 29 6.53 -15.95 16.58
N LYS A 30 7.47 -15.22 17.18
CA LYS A 30 7.94 -15.47 18.55
C LYS A 30 7.04 -14.88 19.66
N ALA A 31 6.36 -13.78 19.41
CA ALA A 31 5.69 -12.98 20.46
C ALA A 31 4.17 -12.92 20.33
N ILE A 32 3.61 -13.63 19.37
CA ILE A 32 2.17 -13.67 19.11
C ILE A 32 1.78 -15.08 18.68
N THR A 33 0.54 -15.45 18.98
CA THR A 33 -0.08 -16.66 18.40
C THR A 33 -1.09 -16.22 17.36
N PRO A 34 -0.79 -16.37 16.05
CA PRO A 34 -1.73 -16.00 14.99
C PRO A 34 -3.01 -16.82 15.07
N THR A 35 -4.14 -16.23 14.74
CA THR A 35 -5.39 -16.98 14.54
C THR A 35 -5.28 -17.85 13.29
N ALA A 36 -6.20 -18.82 13.15
CA ALA A 36 -6.25 -19.68 11.96
C ALA A 36 -6.40 -18.87 10.67
N GLU A 37 -7.18 -17.79 10.69
CA GLU A 37 -7.36 -16.89 9.56
C GLU A 37 -6.06 -16.12 9.23
N GLN A 38 -5.37 -15.59 10.25
CA GLN A 38 -4.09 -14.89 10.09
C GLN A 38 -3.02 -15.83 9.52
N THR A 39 -2.98 -17.06 10.01
CA THR A 39 -2.08 -18.10 9.48
C THR A 39 -2.40 -18.43 8.03
N ALA A 40 -3.68 -18.59 7.68
CA ALA A 40 -4.10 -18.85 6.31
C ALA A 40 -3.67 -17.72 5.35
N ILE A 41 -3.77 -16.45 5.76
CA ILE A 41 -3.27 -15.31 4.99
C ILE A 41 -1.74 -15.36 4.88
N GLN A 42 -1.06 -15.61 6.00
CA GLN A 42 0.39 -15.69 6.04
C GLN A 42 0.94 -16.67 5.01
N ILE A 43 0.46 -17.91 5.03
CA ILE A 43 1.00 -19.01 4.20
C ILE A 43 0.38 -19.13 2.81
N SER A 44 -0.62 -18.31 2.48
CA SER A 44 -1.34 -18.37 1.19
C SER A 44 -0.36 -18.38 0.00
N PRO A 45 -0.49 -19.30 -0.94
CA PRO A 45 0.30 -19.32 -2.17
C PRO A 45 -0.21 -18.35 -3.25
N ALA A 46 -1.31 -17.65 -2.98
CA ALA A 46 -1.95 -16.76 -3.95
C ALA A 46 -1.01 -15.61 -4.35
N ARG A 47 -0.89 -15.34 -5.64
CA ARG A 47 -0.10 -14.21 -6.18
C ARG A 47 -0.74 -12.85 -5.84
N LEU A 48 -2.06 -12.81 -5.75
CA LEU A 48 -2.84 -11.65 -5.35
C LEU A 48 -3.77 -12.08 -4.21
N ALA A 49 -3.76 -11.33 -3.12
CA ALA A 49 -4.68 -11.50 -2.01
C ALA A 49 -5.23 -10.13 -1.60
N ILE A 50 -6.55 -10.04 -1.50
CA ILE A 50 -7.23 -8.88 -0.92
C ILE A 50 -7.70 -9.30 0.46
N VAL A 51 -7.34 -8.51 1.48
CA VAL A 51 -7.70 -8.77 2.87
C VAL A 51 -8.61 -7.66 3.36
N GLU A 52 -9.88 -7.99 3.52
CA GLU A 52 -10.85 -7.10 4.15
C GLU A 52 -10.95 -7.40 5.64
N ALA A 53 -10.83 -6.37 6.46
CA ALA A 53 -10.87 -6.53 7.90
C ALA A 53 -11.30 -5.22 8.58
N ASN A 54 -12.10 -5.34 9.64
CA ASN A 54 -12.58 -4.21 10.44
C ASN A 54 -11.44 -3.45 11.13
N ALA A 55 -11.74 -2.27 11.63
CA ALA A 55 -10.84 -1.54 12.51
C ALA A 55 -10.48 -2.40 13.74
N GLY A 56 -9.21 -2.41 14.14
CA GLY A 56 -8.75 -3.24 15.25
C GLY A 56 -8.47 -4.72 14.92
N ALA A 57 -8.75 -5.22 13.73
CA ALA A 57 -8.52 -6.61 13.32
C ALA A 57 -7.04 -6.97 13.05
N ALA A 58 -6.11 -6.22 13.63
CA ALA A 58 -4.66 -6.45 13.53
C ALA A 58 -4.10 -6.54 12.09
N LYS A 59 -4.65 -5.75 11.14
CA LYS A 59 -4.20 -5.72 9.72
C LYS A 59 -2.69 -5.56 9.57
N THR A 60 -2.08 -4.66 10.34
CA THR A 60 -0.63 -4.43 10.34
C THR A 60 0.15 -5.68 10.75
N THR A 61 -0.35 -6.44 11.71
CA THR A 61 0.26 -7.72 12.14
C THR A 61 0.18 -8.77 11.03
N VAL A 62 -0.97 -8.88 10.36
CA VAL A 62 -1.16 -9.81 9.24
C VAL A 62 -0.21 -9.47 8.08
N LEU A 63 -0.07 -8.19 7.76
CA LEU A 63 0.89 -7.74 6.74
C LEU A 63 2.32 -8.08 7.14
N ALA A 64 2.70 -7.83 8.40
CA ALA A 64 4.02 -8.20 8.92
C ALA A 64 4.29 -9.71 8.83
N LEU A 65 3.31 -10.55 9.20
CA LEU A 65 3.40 -12.01 9.06
C LEU A 65 3.61 -12.42 7.60
N ARG A 66 2.88 -11.82 6.67
CA ARG A 66 3.02 -12.10 5.24
C ARG A 66 4.40 -11.71 4.70
N MET A 67 4.94 -10.56 5.11
CA MET A 67 6.27 -10.11 4.75
C MET A 67 7.35 -11.02 5.33
N ALA A 68 7.23 -11.41 6.59
CA ALA A 68 8.14 -12.34 7.26
C ALA A 68 8.12 -13.73 6.60
N GLU A 69 6.95 -14.20 6.20
CA GLU A 69 6.78 -15.44 5.45
C GLU A 69 7.50 -15.39 4.08
N ALA A 70 7.33 -14.31 3.33
CA ALA A 70 8.02 -14.13 2.05
C ALA A 70 9.54 -14.18 2.22
N TRP A 71 10.07 -13.52 3.25
CA TRP A 71 11.49 -13.58 3.58
C TRP A 71 11.94 -15.01 3.96
N THR A 72 11.19 -15.72 4.80
CA THR A 72 11.50 -17.08 5.22
C THR A 72 11.50 -18.06 4.03
N ARG A 73 10.65 -17.82 3.04
CA ARG A 73 10.61 -18.60 1.79
C ARG A 73 11.75 -18.27 0.82
N GLY A 74 12.64 -17.35 1.18
CA GLY A 74 13.85 -17.03 0.43
C GLY A 74 13.74 -15.76 -0.43
N THR A 75 12.67 -14.98 -0.32
CA THR A 75 12.64 -13.66 -0.95
C THR A 75 13.65 -12.75 -0.25
N ARG A 76 14.53 -12.10 -1.00
CA ARG A 76 15.51 -11.17 -0.42
C ARG A 76 14.77 -9.97 0.20
N ALA A 77 15.28 -9.49 1.33
CA ALA A 77 14.65 -8.41 2.08
C ALA A 77 14.44 -7.15 1.21
N GLU A 78 15.39 -6.80 0.37
CA GLU A 78 15.33 -5.64 -0.53
C GLU A 78 14.24 -5.75 -1.61
N GLN A 79 13.75 -6.96 -1.86
CA GLN A 79 12.67 -7.24 -2.81
C GLN A 79 11.30 -7.23 -2.15
N ILE A 80 11.25 -7.16 -0.82
CA ILE A 80 10.00 -7.05 -0.07
C ILE A 80 9.64 -5.58 0.04
N PHE A 81 8.50 -5.23 -0.54
CA PHE A 81 8.05 -3.86 -0.65
C PHE A 81 6.67 -3.67 -0.01
N ALA A 82 6.52 -2.64 0.81
CA ALA A 82 5.26 -2.27 1.43
C ALA A 82 5.02 -0.76 1.34
N LEU A 83 3.81 -0.39 0.92
CA LEU A 83 3.35 0.99 0.84
C LEU A 83 2.32 1.28 1.93
N THR A 84 2.43 2.45 2.51
CA THR A 84 1.49 2.98 3.51
C THR A 84 1.13 4.42 3.18
N TYR A 85 0.14 4.99 3.87
CA TYR A 85 -0.24 6.39 3.67
C TYR A 85 0.56 7.35 4.54
N THR A 86 1.08 6.91 5.69
CA THR A 86 1.75 7.79 6.67
C THR A 86 3.04 7.19 7.19
N ASP A 87 3.97 8.04 7.64
CA ASP A 87 5.20 7.62 8.30
C ASP A 87 4.93 6.90 9.62
N ALA A 88 3.86 7.28 10.32
CA ALA A 88 3.41 6.57 11.51
C ALA A 88 3.04 5.11 11.20
N ALA A 89 2.37 4.86 10.06
CA ALA A 89 2.04 3.50 9.62
C ALA A 89 3.29 2.72 9.16
N CYS A 90 4.25 3.37 8.50
CA CYS A 90 5.56 2.78 8.21
C CYS A 90 6.28 2.32 9.50
N THR A 91 6.31 3.19 10.50
CA THR A 91 6.92 2.91 11.81
C THR A 91 6.18 1.78 12.52
N ALA A 92 4.85 1.79 12.53
CA ALA A 92 4.03 0.74 13.11
C ALA A 92 4.30 -0.63 12.46
N LEU A 93 4.44 -0.68 11.14
CA LEU A 93 4.75 -1.91 10.42
C LEU A 93 6.16 -2.42 10.73
N LYS A 94 7.17 -1.54 10.78
CA LYS A 94 8.53 -1.90 11.20
C LYS A 94 8.57 -2.44 12.63
N ASN A 95 7.80 -1.84 13.53
CA ASN A 95 7.68 -2.32 14.91
C ASN A 95 6.94 -3.67 15.00
N ALA A 96 5.90 -3.88 14.19
CA ALA A 96 5.21 -5.16 14.10
C ALA A 96 6.15 -6.27 13.63
N LEU A 97 6.98 -6.04 12.60
CA LEU A 97 8.00 -7.00 12.11
C LEU A 97 8.99 -7.37 13.22
N LYS A 98 9.51 -6.38 13.95
CA LYS A 98 10.42 -6.62 15.08
C LYS A 98 9.72 -7.41 16.19
N LYS A 99 8.48 -7.07 16.52
CA LYS A 99 7.69 -7.73 17.57
C LYS A 99 7.45 -9.20 17.27
N ILE A 100 7.20 -9.57 16.00
CA ILE A 100 7.02 -10.99 15.62
C ILE A 100 8.33 -11.76 15.49
N GLY A 101 9.49 -11.10 15.64
CA GLY A 101 10.80 -11.75 15.68
C GLY A 101 11.62 -11.64 14.42
N VAL A 102 11.25 -10.78 13.46
CA VAL A 102 12.13 -10.48 12.30
C VAL A 102 13.33 -9.66 12.77
N PRO A 103 14.58 -10.07 12.43
CA PRO A 103 15.77 -9.34 12.82
C PRO A 103 15.74 -7.88 12.35
N ALA A 104 16.25 -6.97 13.20
CA ALA A 104 16.26 -5.53 12.87
C ALA A 104 17.03 -5.24 11.57
N ALA A 105 18.15 -5.91 11.33
CA ALA A 105 18.92 -5.77 10.10
C ALA A 105 18.12 -6.13 8.84
N ILE A 106 17.29 -7.19 8.91
CA ILE A 106 16.41 -7.60 7.81
C ILE A 106 15.26 -6.60 7.62
N THR A 107 14.65 -6.14 8.73
CA THR A 107 13.58 -5.13 8.67
C THR A 107 14.07 -3.81 8.04
N GLN A 108 15.32 -3.43 8.25
CA GLN A 108 15.92 -2.22 7.65
C GLN A 108 16.16 -2.36 6.15
N GLN A 109 16.41 -3.56 5.66
CA GLN A 109 16.60 -3.85 4.23
C GLN A 109 15.27 -3.91 3.47
N MET A 110 14.16 -4.18 4.15
CA MET A 110 12.83 -4.16 3.53
C MET A 110 12.44 -2.74 3.14
N ARG A 111 11.86 -2.58 1.96
CA ARG A 111 11.40 -1.29 1.44
C ARG A 111 10.01 -0.98 1.98
N ILE A 112 9.93 -0.29 3.11
CA ILE A 112 8.69 0.14 3.75
C ILE A 112 8.66 1.66 3.70
N GLN A 113 7.78 2.23 2.89
CA GLN A 113 7.71 3.68 2.63
C GLN A 113 6.27 4.14 2.36
N THR A 114 6.08 5.44 2.34
CA THR A 114 4.78 6.04 2.00
C THR A 114 4.56 6.06 0.49
N PHE A 115 3.29 6.16 0.07
CA PHE A 115 2.95 6.36 -1.34
C PHE A 115 3.61 7.62 -1.91
N GLU A 116 3.64 8.69 -1.13
CA GLU A 116 4.29 9.95 -1.52
C GLU A 116 5.78 9.76 -1.80
N ALA A 117 6.52 9.17 -0.86
CA ALA A 117 7.94 8.91 -1.03
C ALA A 117 8.22 7.99 -2.24
N PHE A 118 7.38 6.97 -2.44
CA PHE A 118 7.48 6.09 -3.61
C PHE A 118 7.22 6.83 -4.91
N SER A 119 6.13 7.61 -4.97
CA SER A 119 5.77 8.37 -6.18
C SER A 119 6.85 9.38 -6.55
N THR A 120 7.39 10.11 -5.55
CA THR A 120 8.50 11.04 -5.75
C THR A 120 9.74 10.33 -6.30
N GLN A 121 10.06 9.14 -5.78
CA GLN A 121 11.17 8.35 -6.28
C GLN A 121 10.97 7.93 -7.74
N VAL A 122 9.79 7.39 -8.07
CA VAL A 122 9.47 6.95 -9.43
C VAL A 122 9.50 8.12 -10.42
N LEU A 123 8.93 9.27 -10.04
CA LEU A 123 8.96 10.46 -10.86
C LEU A 123 10.41 10.95 -11.08
N ALA A 124 11.22 10.97 -10.04
CA ALA A 124 12.63 11.36 -10.16
C ALA A 124 13.41 10.42 -11.09
N GLU A 125 13.12 9.12 -11.09
CA GLU A 125 13.73 8.16 -12.00
C GLU A 125 13.26 8.39 -13.45
N LEU A 126 11.99 8.71 -13.68
CA LEU A 126 11.41 8.95 -15.00
C LEU A 126 11.89 10.28 -15.61
N GLU A 127 11.98 11.32 -14.79
CA GLU A 127 12.39 12.68 -15.21
C GLU A 127 13.92 12.84 -15.24
N GLY A 128 14.67 11.85 -14.82
CA GLY A 128 16.14 11.87 -14.81
C GLY A 128 16.75 12.83 -13.79
N GLY A 129 16.01 13.20 -12.72
CA GLY A 129 16.49 14.13 -11.70
C GLY A 129 15.53 14.33 -10.54
N LYS A 130 15.78 15.38 -9.74
CA LYS A 130 14.91 15.77 -8.64
C LYS A 130 13.61 16.37 -9.17
N VAL A 131 12.49 15.80 -8.76
CA VAL A 131 11.17 16.39 -9.01
C VAL A 131 10.91 17.44 -7.94
N PRO A 132 10.48 18.67 -8.33
CA PRO A 132 10.08 19.66 -7.35
C PRO A 132 8.86 19.16 -6.55
N VAL A 133 8.98 19.19 -5.22
CA VAL A 133 7.88 18.87 -4.32
C VAL A 133 7.35 20.19 -3.79
N TYR A 134 6.11 20.50 -4.11
CA TYR A 134 5.43 21.69 -3.61
C TYR A 134 4.78 21.34 -2.26
N THR A 135 5.01 22.17 -1.25
CA THR A 135 4.46 21.97 0.10
C THR A 135 3.50 23.08 0.51
N GLU A 136 3.58 24.24 -0.15
CA GLU A 136 2.77 25.41 0.17
C GLU A 136 1.62 25.56 -0.84
N ALA A 137 0.43 25.91 -0.36
CA ALA A 137 -0.76 26.07 -1.21
C ALA A 137 -0.54 27.07 -2.36
N GLU A 138 0.21 28.14 -2.11
CA GLU A 138 0.55 29.15 -3.12
C GLU A 138 1.36 28.60 -4.30
N GLN A 139 2.15 27.55 -4.06
CA GLN A 139 2.92 26.85 -5.10
C GLN A 139 2.07 25.94 -5.95
N PHE A 140 0.99 25.37 -5.40
CA PHE A 140 0.08 24.49 -6.10
C PHE A 140 -0.88 25.25 -7.01
N SER A 141 -1.35 26.43 -6.59
CA SER A 141 -2.39 27.17 -7.30
C SER A 141 -2.11 27.37 -8.79
N PRO A 142 -0.90 27.80 -9.22
CA PRO A 142 -0.62 27.96 -10.66
C PRO A 142 -0.67 26.64 -11.42
N VAL A 143 -0.15 25.55 -10.82
CA VAL A 143 -0.08 24.23 -11.46
C VAL A 143 -1.47 23.62 -11.60
N ILE A 144 -2.30 23.74 -10.56
CA ILE A 144 -3.70 23.29 -10.58
C ILE A 144 -4.48 24.07 -11.63
N TRP A 145 -4.28 25.41 -11.69
CA TRP A 145 -4.95 26.25 -12.65
C TRP A 145 -4.58 25.89 -14.10
N GLU A 146 -3.32 25.67 -14.36
CA GLU A 146 -2.84 25.22 -15.67
C GLU A 146 -3.43 23.86 -16.05
N ALA A 147 -3.46 22.90 -15.11
CA ALA A 147 -4.07 21.59 -15.34
C ALA A 147 -5.57 21.70 -15.61
N VAL A 148 -6.29 22.54 -14.87
CA VAL A 148 -7.73 22.79 -15.08
C VAL A 148 -7.97 23.40 -16.46
N GLN A 149 -7.15 24.37 -16.89
CA GLN A 149 -7.27 24.95 -18.22
C GLN A 149 -7.01 23.93 -19.33
N GLN A 150 -5.97 23.11 -19.21
CA GLN A 150 -5.68 22.05 -20.18
C GLN A 150 -6.83 21.06 -20.32
N VAL A 151 -7.48 20.69 -19.23
CA VAL A 151 -8.64 19.79 -19.26
C VAL A 151 -9.88 20.50 -19.80
N ALA A 152 -10.10 21.76 -19.44
CA ALA A 152 -11.24 22.55 -19.90
C ALA A 152 -11.22 22.81 -21.41
N ASP A 153 -10.04 22.91 -22.00
CA ASP A 153 -9.86 23.11 -23.43
C ASP A 153 -10.03 21.81 -24.25
N HIS A 154 -10.21 20.65 -23.58
CA HIS A 154 -10.40 19.38 -24.26
C HIS A 154 -11.88 19.20 -24.66
N PRO A 155 -12.21 19.22 -25.95
CA PRO A 155 -13.61 19.31 -26.41
C PRO A 155 -14.47 18.08 -26.11
N ASP A 156 -13.85 16.94 -25.76
CA ASP A 156 -14.54 15.67 -25.55
C ASP A 156 -14.75 15.33 -24.06
N ASP A 157 -14.30 16.17 -23.12
CA ASP A 157 -14.42 15.88 -21.69
C ASP A 157 -15.67 16.52 -21.08
N ARG A 158 -16.77 15.82 -21.27
CA ARG A 158 -18.08 16.17 -20.69
C ARG A 158 -18.06 16.29 -19.17
N TRP A 159 -17.23 15.48 -18.52
CA TRP A 159 -17.12 15.50 -17.06
C TRP A 159 -16.50 16.81 -16.57
N CYS A 160 -15.50 17.29 -17.24
CA CYS A 160 -14.85 18.54 -16.87
C CYS A 160 -15.74 19.74 -17.09
N SER A 161 -16.40 19.83 -18.26
CA SER A 161 -17.29 20.95 -18.60
C SER A 161 -18.59 20.99 -17.80
N GLU A 162 -19.17 19.82 -17.46
CA GLU A 162 -20.45 19.73 -16.79
C GLU A 162 -20.35 19.71 -15.26
N LEU A 163 -19.24 19.19 -14.70
CA LEU A 163 -19.10 18.99 -13.25
C LEU A 163 -18.01 19.87 -12.63
N VAL A 164 -16.82 19.89 -13.20
CA VAL A 164 -15.66 20.55 -12.58
C VAL A 164 -15.72 22.06 -12.77
N MET A 165 -15.95 22.54 -14.00
CA MET A 165 -15.96 23.97 -14.30
C MET A 165 -17.06 24.77 -13.60
N PRO A 166 -18.32 24.30 -13.51
CA PRO A 166 -19.34 25.00 -12.74
C PRO A 166 -19.00 25.09 -11.26
N THR A 167 -18.44 24.00 -10.69
CA THR A 167 -18.08 23.96 -9.26
C THR A 167 -16.94 24.93 -8.93
N LEU A 168 -15.95 25.07 -9.81
CA LEU A 168 -14.84 26.02 -9.64
C LEU A 168 -15.30 27.48 -9.85
N GLY A 169 -16.26 27.70 -10.76
CA GLY A 169 -16.80 29.04 -11.06
C GLY A 169 -17.64 29.65 -9.92
N ASP A 170 -18.40 28.81 -9.20
CA ASP A 170 -19.31 29.25 -8.13
C ASP A 170 -18.58 29.57 -6.81
N HIS A 171 -17.43 28.96 -6.54
CA HIS A 171 -16.73 29.10 -5.25
C HIS A 171 -15.44 29.91 -5.29
N GLY A 172 -15.01 30.38 -6.46
CA GLY A 172 -13.68 31.01 -6.60
C GLY A 172 -12.56 30.08 -6.15
N MET A 173 -11.50 29.94 -6.93
CA MET A 173 -10.39 29.03 -6.57
C MET A 173 -9.65 29.37 -5.28
N THR A 174 -9.95 30.51 -4.67
CA THR A 174 -9.32 30.98 -3.43
C THR A 174 -9.88 30.34 -2.17
N ASP A 175 -11.09 29.80 -2.21
CA ASP A 175 -11.78 29.26 -1.01
C ASP A 175 -11.76 27.73 -0.92
N THR A 176 -11.20 27.04 -1.91
CA THR A 176 -11.27 25.57 -1.99
C THR A 176 -9.93 24.85 -1.82
N PHE A 177 -8.81 25.58 -1.74
CA PHE A 177 -7.45 25.01 -1.58
C PHE A 177 -6.66 25.70 -0.49
#